data_26090af8e48c1ccb03f91770c9eb9f49
#
_entry.id   26090af8e48c1ccb03f91770c9eb9f49
#
_cell.length_a   1.000
_cell.length_b   1.000
_cell.length_c   1.000
_cell.angle_alpha   90.00
_cell.angle_beta   90.00
_cell.angle_gamma   90.00
#
_symmetry.space_group_name_H-M   'P 1'
#
loop_
_entity.id
_entity.type
_entity.pdbx_description
1 polymer ?
#
loop_
_entity_poly.entity_id
_entity_poly.type
_entity_poly.pdbx_seq_one_letter_code
_entity_poly.pdbx_strand_id
1 'polypeptide(L)'
;MKDVVFIDTSIIVEYLLNGPKADFAEIVLSASSTNVTSTIVYRESLGALAMAFGREKFGIKGKHSLRKFIRKNGWAKFEPVVEALDGLIREGDIVVLQDFQGTSELKSIMKKYRLMPSDAQIALTCRNYSIEKIATFDSDFKRVDFLKTMGV
;
A
#
# COMPACT_ATOMS: atom_id res chain seq x y z
N MET A 1 -20.08 -13.01 9.43
CA MET A 1 -18.82 -12.24 9.52
C MET A 1 -18.64 -11.45 8.25
N LYS A 2 -18.23 -10.20 8.38
CA LYS A 2 -17.88 -9.39 7.21
C LYS A 2 -16.54 -9.87 6.64
N ASP A 3 -16.46 -9.88 5.32
CA ASP A 3 -15.19 -10.13 4.65
C ASP A 3 -14.18 -9.05 5.01
N VAL A 4 -12.97 -9.47 5.38
CA VAL A 4 -11.85 -8.58 5.61
C VAL A 4 -10.94 -8.66 4.39
N VAL A 5 -10.62 -7.50 3.83
CA VAL A 5 -9.73 -7.40 2.66
C VAL A 5 -8.57 -6.50 3.01
N PHE A 6 -7.35 -7.00 2.83
CA PHE A 6 -6.15 -6.17 2.96
C PHE A 6 -5.96 -5.39 1.66
N ILE A 7 -5.74 -4.09 1.80
CA ILE A 7 -5.55 -3.18 0.65
C ILE A 7 -4.06 -2.91 0.49
N ASP A 8 -3.51 -3.35 -0.63
CA ASP A 8 -2.10 -3.14 -0.97
C ASP A 8 -1.86 -1.74 -1.53
N THR A 9 -0.61 -1.30 -1.47
CA THR A 9 -0.14 -0.02 -2.00
C THR A 9 -0.59 0.22 -3.43
N SER A 10 -0.52 -0.81 -4.28
CA SER A 10 -0.88 -0.67 -5.70
C SER A 10 -2.33 -0.22 -5.92
N ILE A 11 -3.25 -0.66 -5.06
CA ILE A 11 -4.66 -0.25 -5.13
C ILE A 11 -4.81 1.23 -4.74
N ILE A 12 -4.19 1.63 -3.63
CA ILE A 12 -4.27 3.00 -3.11
C ILE A 12 -3.69 4.00 -4.10
N VAL A 13 -2.50 3.70 -4.60
CA VAL A 13 -1.78 4.59 -5.53
C VAL A 13 -2.53 4.71 -6.86
N GLU A 14 -3.00 3.58 -7.40
CA GLU A 14 -3.75 3.57 -8.66
C GLU A 14 -5.03 4.42 -8.54
N TYR A 15 -5.74 4.29 -7.42
CA TYR A 15 -6.95 5.07 -7.17
C TYR A 15 -6.65 6.57 -7.05
N LEU A 16 -5.69 6.95 -6.20
CA LEU A 16 -5.40 8.35 -5.93
C LEU A 16 -4.75 9.08 -7.11
N LEU A 17 -4.01 8.35 -7.96
CA LEU A 17 -3.41 8.92 -9.18
C LEU A 17 -4.31 8.79 -10.40
N ASN A 18 -5.51 8.22 -10.23
CA ASN A 18 -6.46 8.00 -11.33
C ASN A 18 -5.81 7.28 -12.51
N GLY A 19 -5.10 6.20 -12.21
CA GLY A 19 -4.41 5.38 -13.20
C GLY A 19 -5.38 4.51 -14.03
N PRO A 20 -4.84 3.70 -14.96
CA PRO A 20 -5.67 2.89 -15.87
C PRO A 20 -6.58 1.88 -15.17
N LYS A 21 -6.23 1.46 -13.95
CA LYS A 21 -7.01 0.49 -13.17
C LYS A 21 -7.76 1.13 -12.01
N ALA A 22 -7.93 2.46 -12.04
CA ALA A 22 -8.60 3.19 -10.95
C ALA A 22 -10.04 2.75 -10.74
N ASP A 23 -10.76 2.37 -11.80
CA ASP A 23 -12.14 1.90 -11.68
C ASP A 23 -12.24 0.62 -10.85
N PHE A 24 -11.33 -0.33 -11.06
CA PHE A 24 -11.27 -1.54 -10.24
C PHE A 24 -10.92 -1.21 -8.78
N ALA A 25 -9.94 -0.32 -8.58
CA ALA A 25 -9.56 0.13 -7.24
C ALA A 25 -10.74 0.77 -6.51
N GLU A 26 -11.53 1.59 -7.19
CA GLU A 26 -12.73 2.20 -6.62
C GLU A 26 -13.75 1.16 -6.20
N ILE A 27 -13.99 0.14 -7.04
CA ILE A 27 -14.90 -0.95 -6.70
C ILE A 27 -14.47 -1.65 -5.40
N VAL A 28 -13.18 -1.96 -5.28
CA VAL A 28 -12.64 -2.61 -4.08
C VAL A 28 -12.81 -1.71 -2.85
N LEU A 29 -12.43 -0.43 -2.97
CA LEU A 29 -12.45 0.51 -1.86
C LEU A 29 -13.86 0.87 -1.38
N SER A 30 -14.86 0.79 -2.27
CA SER A 30 -16.25 1.10 -1.96
C SER A 30 -17.10 -0.14 -1.64
N ALA A 31 -16.52 -1.34 -1.69
CA ALA A 31 -17.24 -2.57 -1.38
C ALA A 31 -17.65 -2.63 0.09
N SER A 32 -18.64 -3.47 0.41
CA SER A 32 -19.17 -3.64 1.76
C SER A 32 -18.25 -4.43 2.70
N SER A 33 -17.09 -4.87 2.22
CA SER A 33 -16.07 -5.55 3.02
C SER A 33 -15.46 -4.61 4.07
N THR A 34 -14.85 -5.19 5.09
CA THR A 34 -13.99 -4.44 6.01
C THR A 34 -12.61 -4.32 5.37
N ASN A 35 -12.24 -3.12 4.99
CA ASN A 35 -10.94 -2.87 4.37
C ASN A 35 -9.91 -2.51 5.44
N VAL A 36 -8.77 -3.20 5.38
CA VAL A 36 -7.64 -2.95 6.28
C VAL A 36 -6.38 -2.77 5.45
N THR A 37 -5.41 -2.11 6.02
CA THR A 37 -4.07 -1.99 5.46
C THR A 37 -3.07 -1.98 6.61
N SER A 38 -1.82 -1.63 6.35
CA SER A 38 -0.81 -1.60 7.42
C SER A 38 0.10 -0.39 7.28
N THR A 39 0.91 -0.16 8.31
CA THR A 39 1.84 0.97 8.35
C THR A 39 2.82 0.94 7.17
N ILE A 40 3.29 -0.25 6.76
CA ILE A 40 4.22 -0.32 5.62
C ILE A 40 3.56 0.12 4.32
N VAL A 41 2.29 -0.23 4.12
CA VAL A 41 1.52 0.23 2.95
C VAL A 41 1.30 1.73 3.00
N TYR A 42 0.97 2.28 4.17
CA TYR A 42 0.85 3.72 4.35
C TYR A 42 2.14 4.44 3.93
N ARG A 43 3.26 3.95 4.43
CA ARG A 43 4.60 4.51 4.13
C ARG A 43 4.94 4.42 2.64
N GLU A 44 4.72 3.26 2.02
CA GLU A 44 4.97 3.07 0.60
C GLU A 44 4.06 3.96 -0.26
N SER A 45 2.82 4.11 0.14
CA SER A 45 1.86 4.98 -0.55
C SER A 45 2.28 6.44 -0.49
N LEU A 46 2.71 6.92 0.69
CA LEU A 46 3.25 8.28 0.82
C LEU A 46 4.43 8.50 -0.11
N GLY A 47 5.37 7.55 -0.15
CA GLY A 47 6.55 7.64 -1.01
C GLY A 47 6.20 7.71 -2.48
N ALA A 48 5.32 6.83 -2.94
CA ALA A 48 4.90 6.78 -4.34
C ALA A 48 4.12 8.04 -4.75
N LEU A 49 3.21 8.49 -3.90
CA LEU A 49 2.41 9.69 -4.17
C LEU A 49 3.27 10.96 -4.13
N ALA A 50 4.21 11.05 -3.19
CA ALA A 50 5.14 12.18 -3.13
C ALA A 50 6.02 12.23 -4.38
N MET A 51 6.46 11.07 -4.87
CA MET A 51 7.26 10.98 -6.09
C MET A 51 6.49 11.50 -7.31
N ALA A 52 5.24 11.04 -7.47
CA ALA A 52 4.37 11.44 -8.58
C ALA A 52 4.03 12.94 -8.51
N PHE A 53 3.67 13.43 -7.34
CA PHE A 53 3.35 14.84 -7.10
C PHE A 53 4.57 15.72 -7.33
N GLY A 54 5.73 15.31 -6.80
CA GLY A 54 6.98 16.06 -6.97
C GLY A 54 7.42 16.15 -8.41
N ARG A 55 7.23 15.07 -9.17
CA ARG A 55 7.54 15.06 -10.61
C ARG A 55 6.64 16.04 -11.36
N GLU A 56 5.35 16.03 -11.07
CA GLU A 56 4.38 16.90 -11.75
C GLU A 56 4.54 18.37 -11.35
N LYS A 57 4.67 18.66 -10.07
CA LYS A 57 4.66 20.04 -9.54
C LYS A 57 6.03 20.71 -9.51
N PHE A 58 7.09 19.94 -9.32
CA PHE A 58 8.43 20.50 -9.07
C PHE A 58 9.50 19.95 -10.01
N GLY A 59 9.12 19.14 -10.99
CA GLY A 59 10.07 18.57 -11.94
C GLY A 59 11.08 17.61 -11.31
N ILE A 60 10.74 17.02 -10.18
CA ILE A 60 11.61 16.06 -9.47
C ILE A 60 11.69 14.76 -10.27
N LYS A 61 12.92 14.27 -10.55
CA LYS A 61 13.12 13.16 -11.48
C LYS A 61 13.40 11.81 -10.82
N GLY A 62 13.63 11.75 -9.52
CA GLY A 62 13.95 10.49 -8.85
C GLY A 62 14.01 10.61 -7.33
N LYS A 63 14.21 9.47 -6.67
CA LYS A 63 14.21 9.39 -5.20
C LYS A 63 15.27 10.29 -4.57
N HIS A 64 16.45 10.34 -5.16
CA HIS A 64 17.54 11.17 -4.65
C HIS A 64 17.18 12.66 -4.71
N SER A 65 16.64 13.11 -5.82
CA SER A 65 16.19 14.49 -6.01
C SER A 65 15.02 14.83 -5.07
N LEU A 66 14.09 13.89 -4.87
CA LEU A 66 13.00 14.06 -3.93
C LEU A 66 13.52 14.24 -2.50
N ARG A 67 14.47 13.40 -2.10
CA ARG A 67 15.09 13.50 -0.77
C ARG A 67 15.76 14.86 -0.56
N LYS A 68 16.52 15.33 -1.56
CA LYS A 68 17.15 16.64 -1.52
C LYS A 68 16.14 17.78 -1.38
N PHE A 69 15.06 17.70 -2.16
CA PHE A 69 14.00 18.70 -2.14
C PHE A 69 13.34 18.78 -0.76
N ILE A 70 12.99 17.63 -0.19
CA ILE A 70 12.35 17.56 1.13
C ILE A 70 13.32 18.03 2.22
N ARG A 71 14.59 17.65 2.13
CA ARG A 71 15.61 18.10 3.09
C ARG A 71 15.72 19.62 3.11
N LYS A 72 15.63 20.26 1.95
CA LYS A 72 15.72 21.72 1.81
C LYS A 72 14.43 22.44 2.20
N ASN A 73 13.28 21.89 1.79
CA ASN A 73 11.98 22.59 1.85
C ASN A 73 11.03 22.02 2.90
N GLY A 74 11.33 20.85 3.46
CA GLY A 74 10.42 20.14 4.36
C GLY A 74 9.25 19.49 3.63
N TRP A 75 8.32 18.96 4.41
CA TRP A 75 7.14 18.25 3.89
C TRP A 75 5.95 19.14 3.59
N ALA A 76 5.96 20.42 4.03
CA ALA A 76 4.81 21.31 3.88
C ALA A 76 4.29 21.43 2.44
N LYS A 77 5.19 21.39 1.46
CA LYS A 77 4.82 21.47 0.04
C LYS A 77 4.15 20.20 -0.48
N PHE A 78 4.21 19.11 0.29
CA PHE A 78 3.58 17.82 -0.03
C PHE A 78 2.32 17.58 0.79
N GLU A 79 1.81 18.59 1.49
CA GLU A 79 0.58 18.46 2.27
C GLU A 79 -0.60 17.91 1.47
N PRO A 80 -0.81 18.29 0.19
CA PRO A 80 -1.88 17.68 -0.61
C PRO A 80 -1.77 16.16 -0.73
N VAL A 81 -0.56 15.61 -0.76
CA VAL A 81 -0.33 14.15 -0.79
C VAL A 81 -0.77 13.51 0.51
N VAL A 82 -0.34 14.08 1.63
CA VAL A 82 -0.68 13.57 2.96
C VAL A 82 -2.20 13.64 3.18
N GLU A 83 -2.82 14.74 2.84
CA GLU A 83 -4.26 14.92 2.98
C GLU A 83 -5.06 13.98 2.08
N ALA A 84 -4.60 13.72 0.86
CA ALA A 84 -5.27 12.79 -0.05
C ALA A 84 -5.26 11.37 0.53
N LEU A 85 -4.13 10.92 1.03
CA LEU A 85 -4.00 9.59 1.61
C LEU A 85 -4.80 9.46 2.91
N ASP A 86 -4.66 10.42 3.82
CA ASP A 86 -5.38 10.40 5.09
C ASP A 86 -6.90 10.53 4.87
N GLY A 87 -7.30 11.33 3.90
CA GLY A 87 -8.69 11.47 3.50
C GLY A 87 -9.30 10.16 2.99
N LEU A 88 -8.56 9.45 2.15
CA LEU A 88 -9.00 8.14 1.65
C LEU A 88 -9.18 7.14 2.80
N ILE A 89 -8.21 7.08 3.71
CA ILE A 89 -8.25 6.17 4.86
C ILE A 89 -9.46 6.48 5.75
N ARG A 90 -9.68 7.75 6.06
CA ARG A 90 -10.78 8.19 6.90
C ARG A 90 -12.15 7.96 6.24
N GLU A 91 -12.31 8.42 5.01
CA GLU A 91 -13.58 8.33 4.28
C GLU A 91 -13.93 6.90 3.90
N GLY A 92 -12.92 6.07 3.63
CA GLY A 92 -13.08 4.67 3.31
C GLY A 92 -13.19 3.75 4.54
N ASP A 93 -13.11 4.29 5.74
CA ASP A 93 -13.08 3.52 6.99
C ASP A 93 -12.01 2.41 6.96
N ILE A 94 -10.85 2.71 6.38
CA ILE A 94 -9.76 1.76 6.28
C ILE A 94 -9.02 1.71 7.62
N VAL A 95 -8.90 0.51 8.18
CA VAL A 95 -8.14 0.32 9.43
C VAL A 95 -6.67 0.11 9.09
N VAL A 96 -5.79 0.90 9.69
CA VAL A 96 -4.35 0.75 9.53
C VAL A 96 -3.81 -0.14 10.64
N LEU A 97 -3.42 -1.35 10.29
CA LEU A 97 -2.89 -2.33 11.22
C LEU A 97 -1.40 -2.12 11.45
N GLN A 98 -0.93 -2.56 12.60
CA GLN A 98 0.49 -2.63 12.89
C GLN A 98 1.11 -3.82 12.17
N ASP A 99 2.25 -3.61 11.50
CA ASP A 99 2.92 -4.69 10.79
C ASP A 99 3.53 -5.72 11.73
N PHE A 100 3.58 -6.96 11.27
CA PHE A 100 4.23 -8.05 11.97
C PHE A 100 5.75 -7.79 12.04
N GLN A 101 6.35 -7.99 13.21
CA GLN A 101 7.75 -7.60 13.49
C GLN A 101 8.75 -8.76 13.55
N GLY A 102 8.34 -9.99 13.30
CA GLY A 102 9.22 -11.16 13.41
C GLY A 102 10.22 -11.29 12.27
N THR A 103 11.52 -11.19 12.55
CA THR A 103 12.56 -11.26 11.52
C THR A 103 12.80 -12.67 11.02
N SER A 104 12.69 -13.67 11.88
CA SER A 104 12.85 -15.07 11.50
C SER A 104 11.74 -15.51 10.54
N GLU A 105 10.51 -15.18 10.88
CA GLU A 105 9.33 -15.46 10.06
C GLU A 105 9.39 -14.70 8.74
N LEU A 106 9.89 -13.46 8.76
CA LEU A 106 10.07 -12.66 7.55
C LEU A 106 10.99 -13.38 6.55
N LYS A 107 12.15 -13.81 7.00
CA LYS A 107 13.10 -14.53 6.15
C LYS A 107 12.52 -15.83 5.60
N SER A 108 11.77 -16.56 6.42
CA SER A 108 11.11 -17.80 6.01
C SER A 108 10.10 -17.56 4.88
N ILE A 109 9.26 -16.53 5.00
CA ILE A 109 8.27 -16.18 3.98
C ILE A 109 8.94 -15.70 2.70
N MET A 110 9.97 -14.87 2.82
CA MET A 110 10.73 -14.42 1.65
C MET A 110 11.26 -15.60 0.83
N LYS A 111 11.85 -16.57 1.51
CA LYS A 111 12.43 -17.74 0.86
C LYS A 111 11.37 -18.68 0.28
N LYS A 112 10.32 -18.95 1.05
CA LYS A 112 9.26 -19.87 0.65
C LYS A 112 8.49 -19.38 -0.56
N TYR A 113 8.12 -18.11 -0.58
CA TYR A 113 7.26 -17.54 -1.63
C TYR A 113 7.99 -16.65 -2.61
N ARG A 114 9.31 -16.53 -2.48
CA ARG A 114 10.16 -15.70 -3.36
C ARG A 114 9.68 -14.25 -3.41
N LEU A 115 9.40 -13.69 -2.22
CA LEU A 115 8.94 -12.32 -2.07
C LEU A 115 10.07 -11.38 -1.66
N MET A 116 9.98 -10.14 -2.12
CA MET A 116 10.82 -9.06 -1.57
C MET A 116 10.40 -8.76 -0.12
N PRO A 117 11.28 -8.14 0.69
CA PRO A 117 11.03 -7.96 2.12
C PRO A 117 9.72 -7.26 2.46
N SER A 118 9.36 -6.20 1.73
CA SER A 118 8.12 -5.46 2.01
C SER A 118 6.89 -6.32 1.75
N ASP A 119 6.86 -7.05 0.63
CA ASP A 119 5.73 -7.93 0.30
C ASP A 119 5.64 -9.10 1.29
N ALA A 120 6.78 -9.65 1.71
CA ALA A 120 6.82 -10.68 2.72
C ALA A 120 6.25 -10.20 4.05
N GLN A 121 6.57 -8.96 4.44
CA GLN A 121 6.03 -8.37 5.67
C GLN A 121 4.52 -8.17 5.57
N ILE A 122 4.01 -7.73 4.43
CA ILE A 122 2.57 -7.62 4.18
C ILE A 122 1.90 -9.00 4.33
N ALA A 123 2.46 -10.03 3.70
CA ALA A 123 1.93 -11.39 3.79
C ALA A 123 1.90 -11.89 5.24
N LEU A 124 2.96 -11.63 6.00
CA LEU A 124 3.03 -12.01 7.42
C LEU A 124 1.99 -11.26 8.26
N THR A 125 1.80 -9.99 7.99
CA THR A 125 0.79 -9.18 8.68
C THR A 125 -0.61 -9.76 8.41
N CYS A 126 -0.90 -10.11 7.17
CA CYS A 126 -2.16 -10.78 6.82
C CYS A 126 -2.32 -12.08 7.59
N ARG A 127 -1.29 -12.93 7.62
CA ARG A 127 -1.33 -14.21 8.36
C ARG A 127 -1.56 -13.99 9.85
N ASN A 128 -0.87 -13.02 10.43
CA ASN A 128 -0.97 -12.71 11.86
C ASN A 128 -2.38 -12.27 12.28
N TYR A 129 -3.07 -11.57 11.42
CA TYR A 129 -4.45 -11.11 11.67
C TYR A 129 -5.52 -12.04 11.05
N SER A 130 -5.10 -13.20 10.54
CA SER A 130 -6.01 -14.16 9.89
C SER A 130 -6.78 -13.58 8.70
N ILE A 131 -6.12 -12.70 7.95
CA ILE A 131 -6.67 -12.10 6.73
C ILE A 131 -6.34 -13.01 5.56
N GLU A 132 -7.36 -13.42 4.82
CA GLU A 132 -7.25 -14.39 3.74
C GLU A 132 -7.35 -13.76 2.35
N LYS A 133 -7.72 -12.47 2.25
CA LYS A 133 -7.92 -11.77 0.98
C LYS A 133 -7.06 -10.53 0.91
N ILE A 134 -6.40 -10.34 -0.23
CA ILE A 134 -5.62 -9.14 -0.51
C ILE A 134 -6.04 -8.55 -1.86
N ALA A 135 -6.36 -7.27 -1.86
CA ALA A 135 -6.59 -6.51 -3.09
C ALA A 135 -5.24 -5.92 -3.53
N THR A 136 -4.78 -6.32 -4.69
CA THR A 136 -3.46 -5.94 -5.21
C THR A 136 -3.42 -6.09 -6.72
N PHE A 137 -2.57 -5.31 -7.37
CA PHE A 137 -2.22 -5.49 -8.78
C PHE A 137 -0.87 -6.20 -8.95
N ASP A 138 -0.23 -6.59 -7.85
CA ASP A 138 1.05 -7.27 -7.88
C ASP A 138 0.85 -8.79 -7.91
N SER A 139 1.23 -9.42 -9.04
CA SER A 139 1.09 -10.86 -9.23
C SER A 139 1.97 -11.69 -8.29
N ASP A 140 2.97 -11.08 -7.64
CA ASP A 140 3.84 -11.81 -6.72
C ASP A 140 3.06 -12.42 -5.54
N PHE A 141 1.97 -11.77 -5.12
CA PHE A 141 1.13 -12.29 -4.04
C PHE A 141 0.37 -13.56 -4.42
N LYS A 142 0.26 -13.90 -5.71
CA LYS A 142 -0.35 -15.16 -6.14
C LYS A 142 0.43 -16.38 -5.67
N ARG A 143 1.72 -16.22 -5.37
CA ARG A 143 2.55 -17.32 -4.86
C ARG A 143 2.26 -17.67 -3.40
N VAL A 144 1.57 -16.79 -2.68
CA VAL A 144 1.29 -16.97 -1.25
C VAL A 144 0.04 -17.81 -1.10
N ASP A 145 0.20 -19.06 -0.63
CA ASP A 145 -0.87 -20.06 -0.63
C ASP A 145 -2.01 -19.75 0.35
N PHE A 146 -1.78 -18.94 1.37
CA PHE A 146 -2.81 -18.56 2.32
C PHE A 146 -3.53 -17.25 1.98
N LEU A 147 -3.20 -16.62 0.85
CA LEU A 147 -3.85 -15.39 0.39
C LEU A 147 -4.56 -15.59 -0.94
N LYS A 148 -5.79 -15.11 -1.01
CA LYS A 148 -6.53 -15.02 -2.26
C LYS A 148 -6.40 -13.59 -2.78
N THR A 149 -5.90 -13.43 -4.00
CA THR A 149 -5.71 -12.12 -4.61
C THR A 149 -6.97 -11.63 -5.32
N MET A 150 -7.19 -10.31 -5.27
CA MET A 150 -8.23 -9.60 -6.02
C MET A 150 -7.52 -8.51 -6.82
N GLY A 151 -7.67 -8.52 -8.14
CA GLY A 151 -7.02 -7.54 -9.04
C GLY A 151 -5.98 -8.13 -9.97
N VAL A 152 -5.50 -9.32 -9.69
CA VAL A 152 -4.57 -10.06 -10.57
C VAL A 152 -5.03 -11.49 -10.73
#